data_ef897a1ea2b35699db963233ee9e3ef3
#
_entry.id   ef897a1ea2b35699db963233ee9e3ef3
#
_cell.length_a   1.000
_cell.length_b   1.000
_cell.length_c   1.000
_cell.angle_alpha   90.00
_cell.angle_beta   90.00
_cell.angle_gamma   90.00
#
_symmetry.space_group_name_H-M   'P 1'
#
loop_
_entity.id
_entity.type
_entity.pdbx_description
1 polymer ?
#
loop_
_entity_poly.entity_id
_entity_poly.type
_entity_poly.pdbx_seq_one_letter_code
_entity_poly.pdbx_strand_id
1 'polypeptide(L)'
;MDLLFLGTSAGVPTKARNVSATAVIEASGSHWYLVDCGEGTQHQLLHTPLSIRDLRAIFITHVHGDHCFGLPGLLASAGMSGRTQPLDLVLPTALHDWVRQGLVASDTFLPFELRLLAVEDLVEWRSEAVQVTSVQLSHRVPSVGFVFTELNPEPRLDIPRLEAKGIPRGPLWGDLAKGLTVQHGGQLLHGSDYLRPSRPPRRMIVCGDNDNPALLADTARGADVLVHEATFTQAVVERTGVTFGHSTAAAVARFAEAAGVRNLVLTHFSARYQHDSRRSPSIDDVRAEALAHYSGRLVLAQDLQRYHIGRDGRLEPAG
;
A
#
# COMPACT_ATOMS: atom_id res chain seq x y z
N MET A 1 -8.83 1.25 5.52
CA MET A 1 -7.48 0.78 5.12
C MET A 1 -6.50 1.89 5.41
N ASP A 2 -5.31 1.52 5.90
CA ASP A 2 -4.28 2.48 6.28
C ASP A 2 -2.98 2.18 5.53
N LEU A 3 -2.12 3.19 5.47
CA LEU A 3 -0.73 3.08 5.00
C LEU A 3 0.20 3.39 6.17
N LEU A 4 1.26 2.59 6.32
CA LEU A 4 2.35 2.87 7.24
C LEU A 4 3.66 2.73 6.49
N PHE A 5 4.47 3.78 6.46
CA PHE A 5 5.75 3.78 5.76
C PHE A 5 6.86 3.30 6.69
N LEU A 6 7.49 2.19 6.35
CA LEU A 6 8.63 1.63 7.08
C LEU A 6 9.97 2.11 6.52
N GLY A 7 9.96 2.61 5.28
CA GLY A 7 11.12 3.20 4.65
C GLY A 7 10.73 4.02 3.42
N THR A 8 11.38 5.15 3.24
CA THR A 8 11.01 6.18 2.25
C THR A 8 12.20 6.75 1.47
N SER A 9 13.40 6.15 1.63
CA SER A 9 14.63 6.53 0.93
C SER A 9 14.84 5.71 -0.34
N ALA A 10 15.42 6.33 -1.36
CA ALA A 10 15.81 5.72 -2.62
C ALA A 10 17.25 5.20 -2.59
N GLY A 11 17.45 3.96 -2.99
CA GLY A 11 18.76 3.31 -3.22
C GLY A 11 19.54 3.01 -1.94
N VAL A 12 19.66 3.97 -1.03
CA VAL A 12 20.45 3.84 0.21
C VAL A 12 19.69 4.45 1.39
N PRO A 13 19.87 3.90 2.62
CA PRO A 13 19.29 4.51 3.80
C PRO A 13 20.00 5.81 4.17
N THR A 14 19.31 6.65 4.93
CA THR A 14 19.85 7.85 5.54
C THR A 14 19.68 7.77 7.05
N LYS A 15 20.18 8.76 7.81
CA LYS A 15 19.91 8.84 9.26
C LYS A 15 18.44 8.99 9.62
N ALA A 16 17.62 9.49 8.68
CA ALA A 16 16.22 9.82 8.90
C ALA A 16 15.25 8.98 8.09
N ARG A 17 15.74 8.18 7.14
CA ARG A 17 14.91 7.38 6.22
C ARG A 17 15.56 6.04 5.96
N ASN A 18 14.83 4.97 6.17
CA ASN A 18 15.17 3.64 5.70
C ASN A 18 14.83 3.49 4.21
N VAL A 19 15.35 2.45 3.57
CA VAL A 19 15.01 2.09 2.18
C VAL A 19 13.61 1.50 2.07
N SER A 20 13.11 1.32 0.87
CA SER A 20 11.69 1.12 0.53
C SER A 20 11.00 -0.01 1.26
N ALA A 21 9.97 0.33 2.01
CA ALA A 21 9.00 -0.62 2.56
C ALA A 21 7.72 0.11 2.99
N THR A 22 6.57 -0.39 2.56
CA THR A 22 5.26 0.19 2.88
C THR A 22 4.30 -0.88 3.35
N ALA A 23 3.70 -0.70 4.53
CA ALA A 23 2.64 -1.57 5.00
C ALA A 23 1.27 -1.02 4.59
N VAL A 24 0.44 -1.89 4.02
CA VAL A 24 -0.99 -1.67 3.78
C VAL A 24 -1.76 -2.43 4.85
N ILE A 25 -2.58 -1.74 5.64
CA ILE A 25 -3.27 -2.32 6.80
C ILE A 25 -4.76 -2.37 6.48
N GLU A 26 -5.40 -3.50 6.78
CA GLU A 26 -6.84 -3.69 6.58
C GLU A 26 -7.67 -2.70 7.42
N ALA A 27 -8.90 -2.45 6.99
CA ALA A 27 -9.81 -1.57 7.72
C ALA A 27 -10.12 -2.07 9.14
N SER A 28 -10.06 -3.38 9.37
CA SER A 28 -10.19 -3.99 10.69
C SER A 28 -9.01 -3.70 11.63
N GLY A 29 -7.85 -3.34 11.07
CA GLY A 29 -6.59 -3.21 11.78
C GLY A 29 -5.92 -4.53 12.16
N SER A 30 -6.56 -5.68 11.86
CA SER A 30 -6.12 -6.99 12.34
C SER A 30 -4.99 -7.58 11.50
N HIS A 31 -4.98 -7.31 10.20
CA HIS A 31 -4.01 -7.88 9.26
C HIS A 31 -3.42 -6.82 8.36
N TRP A 32 -2.26 -7.10 7.81
CA TRP A 32 -1.54 -6.18 6.97
C TRP A 32 -0.73 -6.90 5.88
N TYR A 33 -0.30 -6.13 4.91
CA TYR A 33 0.45 -6.53 3.73
C TYR A 33 1.69 -5.66 3.63
N LEU A 34 2.79 -6.22 3.14
CA LEU A 34 4.02 -5.48 2.93
C LEU A 34 4.25 -5.29 1.42
N VAL A 35 4.46 -4.07 0.98
CA VAL A 35 4.96 -3.74 -0.36
C VAL A 35 6.40 -3.29 -0.22
N ASP A 36 7.28 -4.03 -0.84
CA ASP A 36 8.72 -3.99 -0.73
C ASP A 36 9.26 -4.29 0.67
N CYS A 37 10.47 -4.78 0.71
CA CYS A 37 11.18 -5.17 1.92
C CYS A 37 12.66 -4.84 1.77
N GLY A 38 12.99 -3.56 1.80
CA GLY A 38 14.36 -3.10 1.76
C GLY A 38 15.12 -3.46 3.03
N GLU A 39 16.43 -3.30 3.01
CA GLU A 39 17.29 -3.58 4.16
C GLU A 39 16.78 -2.85 5.42
N GLY A 40 16.83 -3.51 6.56
CA GLY A 40 16.40 -2.92 7.85
C GLY A 40 14.89 -2.86 8.07
N THR A 41 14.03 -3.31 7.14
CA THR A 41 12.57 -3.33 7.30
C THR A 41 12.13 -4.04 8.58
N GLN A 42 12.79 -5.16 8.96
CA GLN A 42 12.48 -5.85 10.20
C GLN A 42 12.77 -5.00 11.45
N HIS A 43 13.78 -4.13 11.42
CA HIS A 43 14.08 -3.20 12.52
C HIS A 43 13.02 -2.10 12.61
N GLN A 44 12.60 -1.57 11.45
CA GLN A 44 11.53 -0.56 11.39
C GLN A 44 10.22 -1.09 11.98
N LEU A 45 9.89 -2.36 11.73
CA LEU A 45 8.70 -3.01 12.29
C LEU A 45 8.68 -3.00 13.82
N LEU A 46 9.84 -3.08 14.49
CA LEU A 46 9.94 -3.04 15.96
C LEU A 46 9.45 -1.71 16.56
N HIS A 47 9.43 -0.65 15.77
CA HIS A 47 8.96 0.68 16.17
C HIS A 47 7.48 0.94 15.82
N THR A 48 6.75 -0.11 15.47
CA THR A 48 5.34 -0.04 15.05
C THR A 48 4.48 -1.00 15.87
N PRO A 49 3.16 -0.82 15.91
CA PRO A 49 2.26 -1.78 16.53
C PRO A 49 2.00 -3.02 15.66
N LEU A 50 2.62 -3.13 14.47
CA LEU A 50 2.39 -4.26 13.57
C LEU A 50 3.05 -5.52 14.07
N SER A 51 2.29 -6.61 14.14
CA SER A 51 2.81 -7.95 14.43
C SER A 51 3.18 -8.66 13.14
N ILE A 52 4.38 -9.25 13.08
CA ILE A 52 4.81 -10.06 11.94
C ILE A 52 3.94 -11.33 11.77
N ARG A 53 3.23 -11.76 12.82
CA ARG A 53 2.28 -12.88 12.75
C ARG A 53 1.04 -12.55 11.95
N ASP A 54 0.66 -11.26 11.92
CA ASP A 54 -0.53 -10.76 11.26
C ASP A 54 -0.25 -10.34 9.81
N LEU A 55 1.00 -10.45 9.35
CA LEU A 55 1.39 -10.24 7.96
C LEU A 55 0.79 -11.32 7.06
N ARG A 56 -0.02 -10.96 6.09
CA ARG A 56 -0.72 -11.90 5.20
C ARG A 56 0.06 -12.23 3.94
N ALA A 57 0.67 -11.23 3.34
CA ALA A 57 1.49 -11.39 2.13
C ALA A 57 2.54 -10.29 2.01
N ILE A 58 3.59 -10.58 1.25
CA ILE A 58 4.63 -9.63 0.85
C ILE A 58 4.59 -9.51 -0.68
N PHE A 59 4.66 -8.30 -1.17
CA PHE A 59 4.62 -7.96 -2.60
C PHE A 59 5.88 -7.17 -2.96
N ILE A 60 6.76 -7.72 -3.78
CA ILE A 60 7.99 -7.07 -4.22
C ILE A 60 7.81 -6.52 -5.62
N THR A 61 8.03 -5.22 -5.77
CA THR A 61 7.78 -4.49 -7.01
C THR A 61 8.78 -4.77 -8.10
N HIS A 62 10.06 -4.95 -7.75
CA HIS A 62 11.15 -5.22 -8.69
C HIS A 62 12.41 -5.74 -7.97
N VAL A 63 13.46 -6.02 -8.71
CA VAL A 63 14.63 -6.78 -8.22
C VAL A 63 15.70 -5.96 -7.50
N HIS A 64 15.61 -4.63 -7.44
CA HIS A 64 16.65 -3.83 -6.79
C HIS A 64 16.73 -4.09 -5.29
N GLY A 65 17.96 -4.01 -4.75
CA GLY A 65 18.23 -4.41 -3.36
C GLY A 65 17.53 -3.57 -2.31
N ASP A 66 17.37 -2.28 -2.56
CA ASP A 66 16.64 -1.36 -1.67
C ASP A 66 15.13 -1.64 -1.59
N HIS A 67 14.63 -2.61 -2.39
CA HIS A 67 13.26 -3.12 -2.36
C HIS A 67 13.16 -4.57 -1.87
N CYS A 68 14.27 -5.33 -1.75
CA CYS A 68 14.18 -6.75 -1.42
C CYS A 68 15.23 -7.27 -0.41
N PHE A 69 16.32 -6.57 -0.14
CA PHE A 69 17.41 -7.10 0.69
C PHE A 69 17.04 -7.33 2.17
N GLY A 70 15.92 -6.82 2.64
CA GLY A 70 15.39 -7.12 3.97
C GLY A 70 14.68 -8.47 4.08
N LEU A 71 14.34 -9.13 2.94
CA LEU A 71 13.55 -10.38 2.94
C LEU A 71 14.16 -11.49 3.79
N PRO A 72 15.44 -11.87 3.66
CA PRO A 72 15.98 -12.99 4.45
C PRO A 72 15.86 -12.75 5.96
N GLY A 73 16.19 -11.56 6.42
CA GLY A 73 16.09 -11.19 7.84
C GLY A 73 14.64 -11.16 8.34
N LEU A 74 13.72 -10.64 7.55
CA LEU A 74 12.29 -10.58 7.89
C LEU A 74 11.70 -12.01 7.98
N LEU A 75 11.99 -12.88 7.03
CA LEU A 75 11.50 -14.26 7.00
C LEU A 75 12.04 -15.07 8.19
N ALA A 76 13.34 -14.95 8.50
CA ALA A 76 13.93 -15.59 9.66
C ALA A 76 13.27 -15.09 10.96
N SER A 77 13.07 -13.77 11.10
CA SER A 77 12.38 -13.18 12.25
C SER A 77 10.94 -13.66 12.40
N ALA A 78 10.23 -13.83 11.30
CA ALA A 78 8.87 -14.37 11.31
C ALA A 78 8.83 -15.80 11.87
N GLY A 79 9.76 -16.65 11.45
CA GLY A 79 9.91 -18.01 12.00
C GLY A 79 10.24 -18.01 13.49
N MET A 80 11.23 -17.23 13.90
CA MET A 80 11.66 -17.13 15.30
C MET A 80 10.58 -16.51 16.21
N SER A 81 9.71 -15.67 15.67
CA SER A 81 8.55 -15.09 16.39
C SER A 81 7.37 -16.05 16.49
N GLY A 82 7.53 -17.30 16.06
CA GLY A 82 6.52 -18.35 16.18
C GLY A 82 5.38 -18.26 15.17
N ARG A 83 5.63 -17.71 13.98
CA ARG A 83 4.68 -17.80 12.88
C ARG A 83 4.55 -19.25 12.41
N THR A 84 3.33 -19.75 12.29
CA THR A 84 3.03 -21.09 11.74
C THR A 84 2.10 -21.03 10.53
N GLN A 85 1.44 -19.87 10.32
CA GLN A 85 0.54 -19.67 9.18
C GLN A 85 1.34 -19.47 7.89
N PRO A 86 0.89 -20.01 6.76
CA PRO A 86 1.52 -19.79 5.46
C PRO A 86 1.74 -18.32 5.17
N LEU A 87 2.78 -18.00 4.40
CA LEU A 87 3.10 -16.65 3.94
C LEU A 87 3.26 -16.66 2.42
N ASP A 88 2.46 -15.84 1.75
CA ASP A 88 2.61 -15.60 0.32
C ASP A 88 3.65 -14.51 0.08
N LEU A 89 4.59 -14.80 -0.79
CA LEU A 89 5.60 -13.85 -1.25
C LEU A 89 5.47 -13.73 -2.78
N VAL A 90 4.82 -12.66 -3.21
CA VAL A 90 4.66 -12.29 -4.62
C VAL A 90 5.86 -11.45 -5.02
N LEU A 91 6.69 -11.95 -5.94
CA LEU A 91 7.94 -11.30 -6.30
C LEU A 91 8.35 -11.64 -7.74
N PRO A 92 9.26 -10.86 -8.36
CA PRO A 92 9.84 -11.21 -9.65
C PRO A 92 10.46 -12.62 -9.62
N THR A 93 10.20 -13.41 -10.67
CA THR A 93 10.71 -14.78 -10.80
C THR A 93 12.23 -14.84 -10.62
N ALA A 94 12.95 -13.81 -11.06
CA ALA A 94 14.40 -13.71 -10.90
C ALA A 94 14.88 -13.75 -9.43
N LEU A 95 14.02 -13.42 -8.46
CA LEU A 95 14.35 -13.46 -7.03
C LEU A 95 14.01 -14.79 -6.35
N HIS A 96 13.28 -15.72 -7.01
CA HIS A 96 12.84 -16.98 -6.39
C HIS A 96 14.01 -17.80 -5.88
N ASP A 97 15.00 -18.04 -6.74
CA ASP A 97 16.17 -18.83 -6.35
C ASP A 97 17.06 -18.08 -5.35
N TRP A 98 17.17 -16.76 -5.46
CA TRP A 98 17.91 -15.96 -4.48
C TRP A 98 17.31 -16.10 -3.07
N VAL A 99 15.99 -16.02 -2.92
CA VAL A 99 15.32 -16.23 -1.62
C VAL A 99 15.56 -17.64 -1.09
N ARG A 100 15.35 -18.69 -1.94
CA ARG A 100 15.56 -20.07 -1.55
C ARG A 100 17.00 -20.34 -1.12
N GLN A 101 17.96 -19.93 -1.95
CA GLN A 101 19.39 -20.13 -1.69
C GLN A 101 19.85 -19.34 -0.47
N GLY A 102 19.33 -18.14 -0.26
CA GLY A 102 19.61 -17.34 0.95
C GLY A 102 19.21 -18.07 2.23
N LEU A 103 18.03 -18.65 2.27
CA LEU A 103 17.55 -19.44 3.42
C LEU A 103 18.39 -20.70 3.63
N VAL A 104 18.71 -21.42 2.56
CA VAL A 104 19.57 -22.63 2.62
C VAL A 104 20.98 -22.28 3.09
N ALA A 105 21.61 -21.27 2.52
CA ALA A 105 22.99 -20.89 2.83
C ALA A 105 23.15 -20.38 4.28
N SER A 106 22.09 -19.83 4.86
CA SER A 106 22.07 -19.36 6.25
C SER A 106 21.52 -20.41 7.24
N ASP A 107 21.25 -21.63 6.79
CA ASP A 107 20.61 -22.71 7.59
C ASP A 107 19.32 -22.22 8.29
N THR A 108 18.56 -21.37 7.61
CA THR A 108 17.34 -20.77 8.14
C THR A 108 16.16 -21.71 7.94
N PHE A 109 15.65 -22.26 9.04
CA PHE A 109 14.42 -23.06 9.06
C PHE A 109 13.20 -22.15 9.25
N LEU A 110 12.21 -22.30 8.38
CA LEU A 110 10.91 -21.65 8.51
C LEU A 110 9.87 -22.66 9.02
N PRO A 111 9.26 -22.45 10.20
CA PRO A 111 8.21 -23.34 10.72
C PRO A 111 6.83 -23.13 10.06
N PHE A 112 6.80 -22.45 8.92
CA PHE A 112 5.62 -22.16 8.11
C PHE A 112 5.91 -22.38 6.62
N GLU A 113 4.86 -22.59 5.85
CA GLU A 113 4.95 -22.67 4.40
C GLU A 113 5.20 -21.28 3.79
N LEU A 114 6.31 -21.12 3.05
CA LEU A 114 6.59 -19.95 2.25
C LEU A 114 6.21 -20.25 0.78
N ARG A 115 5.19 -19.57 0.26
CA ARG A 115 4.72 -19.73 -1.11
C ARG A 115 5.25 -18.61 -1.98
N LEU A 116 6.16 -18.92 -2.90
CA LEU A 116 6.71 -17.97 -3.86
C LEU A 116 5.81 -17.93 -5.09
N LEU A 117 5.25 -16.75 -5.36
CA LEU A 117 4.35 -16.48 -6.48
C LEU A 117 5.02 -15.49 -7.43
N ALA A 118 5.09 -15.82 -8.72
CA ALA A 118 5.68 -14.96 -9.73
C ALA A 118 4.77 -13.74 -9.98
N VAL A 119 5.32 -12.52 -9.84
CA VAL A 119 4.56 -11.30 -10.10
C VAL A 119 4.19 -11.16 -11.57
N GLU A 120 5.00 -11.74 -12.46
CA GLU A 120 4.78 -11.77 -13.91
C GLU A 120 3.49 -12.53 -14.29
N ASP A 121 3.12 -13.55 -13.50
CA ASP A 121 1.94 -14.37 -13.71
C ASP A 121 0.74 -13.93 -12.86
N LEU A 122 0.88 -12.84 -12.08
CA LEU A 122 -0.14 -12.40 -11.16
C LEU A 122 -1.34 -11.80 -11.89
N VAL A 123 -2.41 -12.58 -12.03
CA VAL A 123 -3.72 -12.05 -12.45
C VAL A 123 -4.36 -11.29 -11.28
N GLU A 124 -4.49 -11.97 -10.14
CA GLU A 124 -4.93 -11.38 -8.87
C GLU A 124 -4.45 -12.23 -7.68
N TRP A 125 -4.27 -11.57 -6.56
CA TRP A 125 -4.13 -12.19 -5.25
C TRP A 125 -5.29 -11.75 -4.36
N ARG A 126 -5.81 -12.63 -3.51
CA ARG A 126 -6.97 -12.33 -2.66
C ARG A 126 -6.80 -12.82 -1.23
N SER A 127 -7.28 -11.98 -0.29
CA SER A 127 -7.69 -12.37 1.05
C SER A 127 -9.20 -12.22 1.20
N GLU A 128 -9.70 -12.38 2.41
CA GLU A 128 -11.11 -12.08 2.73
C GLU A 128 -11.40 -10.57 2.66
N ALA A 129 -10.40 -9.72 2.89
CA ALA A 129 -10.57 -8.27 3.03
C ALA A 129 -10.16 -7.47 1.80
N VAL A 130 -9.18 -7.94 1.03
CA VAL A 130 -8.64 -7.23 -0.12
C VAL A 130 -8.38 -8.13 -1.32
N GLN A 131 -8.51 -7.53 -2.49
CA GLN A 131 -7.99 -8.03 -3.76
C GLN A 131 -6.78 -7.20 -4.15
N VAL A 132 -5.72 -7.84 -4.63
CA VAL A 132 -4.49 -7.18 -5.12
C VAL A 132 -4.26 -7.59 -6.56
N THR A 133 -4.08 -6.60 -7.44
CA THR A 133 -3.64 -6.80 -8.83
C THR A 133 -2.36 -6.01 -9.06
N SER A 134 -1.65 -6.32 -10.14
CA SER A 134 -0.45 -5.57 -10.55
C SER A 134 -0.72 -4.67 -11.75
N VAL A 135 0.08 -3.62 -11.89
CA VAL A 135 0.16 -2.76 -13.08
C VAL A 135 1.62 -2.59 -13.46
N GLN A 136 1.91 -2.73 -14.75
CA GLN A 136 3.29 -2.57 -15.26
C GLN A 136 3.73 -1.11 -15.18
N LEU A 137 4.98 -0.91 -14.78
CA LEU A 137 5.65 0.38 -14.66
C LEU A 137 6.89 0.42 -15.57
N SER A 138 7.45 1.60 -15.73
CA SER A 138 8.67 1.84 -16.52
C SER A 138 9.85 2.13 -15.60
N HIS A 139 10.84 1.27 -15.64
CA HIS A 139 12.10 1.45 -14.92
C HIS A 139 13.22 0.71 -15.67
N ARG A 140 14.47 0.81 -15.18
CA ARG A 140 15.64 0.12 -15.79
C ARG A 140 15.56 -1.41 -15.76
N VAL A 141 14.75 -1.94 -14.86
CA VAL A 141 14.39 -3.35 -14.77
C VAL A 141 12.87 -3.46 -14.76
N PRO A 142 12.26 -4.62 -15.08
CA PRO A 142 10.83 -4.81 -14.95
C PRO A 142 10.35 -4.42 -13.54
N SER A 143 9.39 -3.50 -13.47
CA SER A 143 8.82 -2.97 -12.23
C SER A 143 7.32 -2.95 -12.32
N VAL A 144 6.64 -3.13 -11.17
CA VAL A 144 5.19 -3.10 -11.06
C VAL A 144 4.72 -2.21 -9.91
N GLY A 145 3.49 -1.73 -10.02
CA GLY A 145 2.72 -1.21 -8.90
C GLY A 145 1.66 -2.22 -8.47
N PHE A 146 1.29 -2.22 -7.20
CA PHE A 146 0.21 -3.06 -6.66
C PHE A 146 -1.02 -2.23 -6.35
N VAL A 147 -2.17 -2.74 -6.78
CA VAL A 147 -3.48 -2.12 -6.59
C VAL A 147 -4.26 -2.90 -5.54
N PHE A 148 -4.42 -2.34 -4.37
CA PHE A 148 -5.20 -2.91 -3.28
C PHE A 148 -6.64 -2.40 -3.37
N THR A 149 -7.58 -3.31 -3.55
CA THR A 149 -9.02 -3.01 -3.59
C THR A 149 -9.71 -3.70 -2.41
N GLU A 150 -10.40 -2.93 -1.59
CA GLU A 150 -11.21 -3.44 -0.47
C GLU A 150 -12.36 -4.30 -1.01
N LEU A 151 -12.57 -5.48 -0.44
CA LEU A 151 -13.64 -6.38 -0.88
C LEU A 151 -14.94 -6.19 -0.09
N ASN A 152 -14.84 -5.90 1.20
CA ASN A 152 -15.98 -5.86 2.12
C ASN A 152 -16.07 -4.49 2.82
N PRO A 153 -16.49 -3.40 2.11
CA PRO A 153 -16.75 -2.13 2.78
C PRO A 153 -17.84 -2.29 3.85
N GLU A 154 -17.74 -1.51 4.92
CA GLU A 154 -18.75 -1.51 6.00
C GLU A 154 -20.18 -1.54 5.44
N PRO A 155 -21.00 -2.50 5.86
CA PRO A 155 -22.38 -2.56 5.40
C PRO A 155 -23.23 -1.50 6.12
N ARG A 156 -24.31 -1.07 5.44
CA ARG A 156 -25.38 -0.28 6.03
C ARG A 156 -26.73 -0.84 5.62
N LEU A 157 -27.77 -0.54 6.39
CA LEU A 157 -29.13 -0.91 6.02
C LEU A 157 -29.56 -0.26 4.70
N ASP A 158 -30.18 -1.04 3.86
CA ASP A 158 -30.90 -0.59 2.68
C ASP A 158 -32.30 -0.07 3.07
N ILE A 159 -32.33 1.16 3.60
CA ILE A 159 -33.58 1.79 4.09
C ILE A 159 -34.66 1.81 3.00
N PRO A 160 -34.40 2.23 1.75
CA PRO A 160 -35.40 2.18 0.70
C PRO A 160 -36.02 0.79 0.50
N ARG A 161 -35.22 -0.27 0.59
CA ARG A 161 -35.69 -1.65 0.45
C ARG A 161 -36.58 -2.09 1.64
N LEU A 162 -36.21 -1.67 2.85
CA LEU A 162 -37.02 -1.94 4.05
C LEU A 162 -38.39 -1.23 3.98
N GLU A 163 -38.38 0.05 3.58
CA GLU A 163 -39.60 0.84 3.42
C GLU A 163 -40.49 0.28 2.31
N ALA A 164 -39.94 -0.09 1.17
CA ALA A 164 -40.66 -0.73 0.07
C ALA A 164 -41.32 -2.08 0.46
N LYS A 165 -40.74 -2.78 1.43
CA LYS A 165 -41.29 -4.02 1.99
C LYS A 165 -42.28 -3.77 3.16
N GLY A 166 -42.57 -2.51 3.50
CA GLY A 166 -43.47 -2.15 4.60
C GLY A 166 -42.94 -2.52 5.99
N ILE A 167 -41.62 -2.67 6.15
CA ILE A 167 -41.02 -3.02 7.43
C ILE A 167 -40.86 -1.74 8.25
N PRO A 168 -41.60 -1.59 9.38
CA PRO A 168 -41.57 -0.36 10.14
C PRO A 168 -40.24 -0.12 10.84
N ARG A 169 -39.88 1.16 10.99
CA ARG A 169 -38.70 1.56 11.79
C ARG A 169 -38.85 1.12 13.24
N GLY A 170 -37.78 0.57 13.80
CA GLY A 170 -37.78 0.11 15.20
C GLY A 170 -36.60 -0.79 15.51
N PRO A 171 -36.61 -1.48 16.66
CA PRO A 171 -35.54 -2.37 17.12
C PRO A 171 -35.16 -3.45 16.09
N LEU A 172 -36.13 -3.94 15.32
CA LEU A 172 -35.95 -4.91 14.23
C LEU A 172 -34.91 -4.45 13.18
N TRP A 173 -34.85 -3.14 12.87
CA TRP A 173 -33.86 -2.60 11.99
C TRP A 173 -32.42 -2.70 12.56
N GLY A 174 -32.33 -2.56 13.92
CA GLY A 174 -31.04 -2.73 14.60
C GLY A 174 -30.51 -4.15 14.50
N ASP A 175 -31.37 -5.14 14.53
CA ASP A 175 -30.96 -6.55 14.39
C ASP A 175 -30.66 -6.90 12.94
N LEU A 176 -31.44 -6.39 11.99
CA LEU A 176 -31.11 -6.52 10.55
C LEU A 176 -29.78 -5.84 10.20
N ALA A 177 -29.48 -4.69 10.82
CA ALA A 177 -28.20 -4.01 10.63
C ALA A 177 -26.98 -4.82 11.09
N LYS A 178 -27.17 -5.71 12.07
CA LYS A 178 -26.17 -6.67 12.54
C LYS A 178 -26.09 -7.93 11.68
N GLY A 179 -26.90 -8.03 10.62
CA GLY A 179 -26.98 -9.22 9.77
C GLY A 179 -27.81 -10.36 10.36
N LEU A 180 -28.52 -10.13 11.46
CA LEU A 180 -29.32 -11.17 12.13
C LEU A 180 -30.58 -11.50 11.33
N THR A 181 -31.04 -12.74 11.46
CA THR A 181 -32.35 -13.16 10.93
C THR A 181 -33.43 -12.85 11.97
N VAL A 182 -34.47 -12.16 11.56
CA VAL A 182 -35.58 -11.75 12.42
C VAL A 182 -36.93 -12.18 11.84
N GLN A 183 -37.93 -12.39 12.69
CA GLN A 183 -39.28 -12.71 12.26
C GLN A 183 -40.16 -11.46 12.27
N HIS A 184 -40.85 -11.19 11.14
CA HIS A 184 -41.81 -10.10 11.04
C HIS A 184 -42.97 -10.49 10.13
N GLY A 185 -44.22 -10.25 10.58
CA GLY A 185 -45.41 -10.56 9.79
C GLY A 185 -45.54 -12.02 9.35
N GLY A 186 -44.99 -12.98 10.13
CA GLY A 186 -44.97 -14.40 9.76
C GLY A 186 -43.90 -14.81 8.77
N GLN A 187 -43.03 -13.88 8.34
CA GLN A 187 -41.91 -14.13 7.43
C GLN A 187 -40.57 -14.01 8.17
N LEU A 188 -39.60 -14.81 7.75
CA LEU A 188 -38.20 -14.67 8.15
C LEU A 188 -37.52 -13.65 7.24
N LEU A 189 -36.93 -12.62 7.85
CA LEU A 189 -36.14 -11.61 7.19
C LEU A 189 -34.64 -11.86 7.50
N HIS A 190 -33.86 -12.13 6.49
CA HIS A 190 -32.42 -12.30 6.67
C HIS A 190 -31.72 -10.93 6.55
N GLY A 191 -30.97 -10.55 7.58
CA GLY A 191 -30.30 -9.25 7.61
C GLY A 191 -29.41 -9.00 6.40
N SER A 192 -28.73 -10.05 5.90
CA SER A 192 -27.92 -9.99 4.66
C SER A 192 -28.68 -9.44 3.45
N ASP A 193 -30.00 -9.68 3.36
CA ASP A 193 -30.82 -9.23 2.23
C ASP A 193 -31.11 -7.72 2.26
N TYR A 194 -30.90 -7.09 3.42
CA TYR A 194 -31.17 -5.67 3.68
C TYR A 194 -29.90 -4.86 3.97
N LEU A 195 -28.73 -5.47 3.75
CA LEU A 195 -27.46 -4.78 3.86
C LEU A 195 -26.93 -4.43 2.46
N ARG A 196 -26.34 -3.25 2.35
CA ARG A 196 -25.60 -2.80 1.18
C ARG A 196 -24.32 -2.10 1.61
N PRO A 197 -23.29 -2.02 0.77
CA PRO A 197 -22.10 -1.23 1.08
C PRO A 197 -22.47 0.21 1.46
N SER A 198 -21.85 0.75 2.50
CA SER A 198 -22.06 2.14 2.93
C SER A 198 -21.43 3.15 1.97
N ARG A 199 -20.41 2.72 1.22
CA ARG A 199 -19.58 3.48 0.28
C ARG A 199 -19.00 2.54 -0.78
N PRO A 200 -18.45 3.06 -1.88
CA PRO A 200 -17.64 2.26 -2.78
C PRO A 200 -16.44 1.63 -2.05
N PRO A 201 -15.93 0.49 -2.55
CA PRO A 201 -14.66 -0.08 -2.09
C PRO A 201 -13.52 0.94 -2.17
N ARG A 202 -12.66 0.98 -1.17
CA ARG A 202 -11.45 1.78 -1.21
C ARG A 202 -10.42 1.14 -2.11
N ARG A 203 -9.66 1.98 -2.80
CA ARG A 203 -8.67 1.54 -3.76
C ARG A 203 -7.39 2.35 -3.60
N MET A 204 -6.29 1.65 -3.31
CA MET A 204 -4.96 2.21 -3.14
C MET A 204 -4.01 1.64 -4.18
N ILE A 205 -3.17 2.48 -4.77
CA ILE A 205 -2.09 2.07 -5.65
C ILE A 205 -0.78 2.34 -4.93
N VAL A 206 0.06 1.32 -4.76
CA VAL A 206 1.41 1.44 -4.22
C VAL A 206 2.38 1.05 -5.33
N CYS A 207 3.08 2.03 -5.87
CA CYS A 207 3.99 1.86 -6.99
C CYS A 207 5.39 1.47 -6.52
N GLY A 208 6.06 0.65 -7.32
CA GLY A 208 7.52 0.58 -7.35
C GLY A 208 8.13 1.75 -8.10
N ASP A 209 9.39 1.63 -8.47
CA ASP A 209 10.10 2.63 -9.25
C ASP A 209 9.52 2.78 -10.65
N ASN A 210 9.34 4.03 -11.09
CA ASN A 210 8.61 4.34 -12.31
C ASN A 210 9.01 5.72 -12.86
N ASP A 211 9.57 5.77 -14.04
CA ASP A 211 9.93 7.02 -14.71
C ASP A 211 8.82 7.55 -15.65
N ASN A 212 7.73 6.79 -15.80
CA ASN A 212 6.60 7.18 -16.65
C ASN A 212 5.25 7.05 -15.93
N PRO A 213 4.83 8.05 -15.14
CA PRO A 213 3.56 8.02 -14.42
C PRO A 213 2.33 7.84 -15.34
N ALA A 214 2.42 8.19 -16.63
CA ALA A 214 1.30 8.08 -17.56
C ALA A 214 0.81 6.62 -17.78
N LEU A 215 1.66 5.62 -17.49
CA LEU A 215 1.26 4.21 -17.52
C LEU A 215 0.15 3.88 -16.53
N LEU A 216 -0.03 4.70 -15.52
CA LEU A 216 -1.07 4.53 -14.50
C LEU A 216 -2.42 5.16 -14.89
N ALA A 217 -2.57 5.75 -16.08
CA ALA A 217 -3.72 6.58 -16.43
C ALA A 217 -5.09 5.87 -16.23
N ASP A 218 -5.22 4.63 -16.64
CA ASP A 218 -6.45 3.86 -16.45
C ASP A 218 -6.58 3.34 -15.02
N THR A 219 -5.46 2.93 -14.41
CA THR A 219 -5.42 2.36 -13.07
C THR A 219 -5.69 3.42 -12.01
N ALA A 220 -5.18 4.64 -12.17
CA ALA A 220 -5.36 5.74 -11.22
C ALA A 220 -6.79 6.29 -11.21
N ARG A 221 -7.56 6.06 -12.28
CA ARG A 221 -8.93 6.54 -12.37
C ARG A 221 -9.81 5.91 -11.29
N GLY A 222 -10.32 6.74 -10.39
CA GLY A 222 -11.16 6.30 -9.27
C GLY A 222 -10.37 5.67 -8.09
N ALA A 223 -9.05 5.72 -8.10
CA ALA A 223 -8.26 5.36 -6.92
C ALA A 223 -8.39 6.44 -5.83
N ASP A 224 -8.47 6.00 -4.57
CA ASP A 224 -8.52 6.91 -3.42
C ASP A 224 -7.13 7.45 -3.10
N VAL A 225 -6.09 6.63 -3.25
CA VAL A 225 -4.70 6.99 -2.94
C VAL A 225 -3.77 6.46 -4.03
N LEU A 226 -2.87 7.31 -4.49
CA LEU A 226 -1.69 6.95 -5.28
C LEU A 226 -0.44 7.18 -4.44
N VAL A 227 0.30 6.11 -4.15
CA VAL A 227 1.67 6.16 -3.61
C VAL A 227 2.63 5.98 -4.76
N HIS A 228 3.48 6.97 -5.01
CA HIS A 228 4.40 6.99 -6.13
C HIS A 228 5.77 7.54 -5.70
N GLU A 229 6.82 7.07 -6.31
CA GLU A 229 8.15 7.64 -6.12
C GLU A 229 8.22 9.09 -6.61
N ALA A 230 9.06 9.88 -5.95
CA ALA A 230 9.49 11.20 -6.40
C ALA A 230 10.96 11.38 -6.05
N THR A 231 11.77 10.54 -6.68
CA THR A 231 13.20 10.42 -6.37
C THR A 231 13.93 11.72 -6.61
N PHE A 232 13.46 12.53 -7.57
CA PHE A 232 14.09 13.79 -7.90
C PHE A 232 13.10 14.96 -7.98
N THR A 233 13.65 16.18 -7.89
CA THR A 233 13.02 17.39 -8.42
C THR A 233 13.52 17.65 -9.84
N GLN A 234 12.75 18.39 -10.63
CA GLN A 234 13.11 18.79 -11.98
C GLN A 234 14.45 19.55 -12.00
N ALA A 235 14.66 20.45 -11.04
CA ALA A 235 15.91 21.20 -10.90
C ALA A 235 17.14 20.30 -10.64
N VAL A 236 16.95 19.20 -9.91
CA VAL A 236 18.03 18.21 -9.71
C VAL A 236 18.34 17.47 -11.00
N VAL A 237 17.32 17.03 -11.74
CA VAL A 237 17.51 16.35 -13.04
C VAL A 237 18.20 17.26 -14.05
N GLU A 238 17.80 18.50 -14.17
CA GLU A 238 18.43 19.49 -15.07
C GLU A 238 19.91 19.69 -14.74
N ARG A 239 20.24 19.74 -13.45
CA ARG A 239 21.64 19.91 -13.00
C ARG A 239 22.49 18.65 -13.21
N THR A 240 21.91 17.46 -13.02
CA THR A 240 22.66 16.19 -13.10
C THR A 240 22.65 15.57 -14.50
N GLY A 241 21.67 15.93 -15.32
CA GLY A 241 21.49 15.39 -16.68
C GLY A 241 20.96 13.97 -16.75
N VAL A 242 20.59 13.36 -15.60
CA VAL A 242 20.16 11.95 -15.54
C VAL A 242 19.03 11.74 -14.55
N THR A 243 18.10 10.84 -14.88
CA THR A 243 17.00 10.41 -14.02
C THR A 243 17.21 9.01 -13.41
N PHE A 244 18.11 8.22 -13.98
CA PHE A 244 18.33 6.81 -13.64
C PHE A 244 17.06 5.94 -13.71
N GLY A 245 16.07 6.33 -14.52
CA GLY A 245 14.79 5.63 -14.61
C GLY A 245 13.82 5.98 -13.47
N HIS A 246 13.90 7.21 -12.94
CA HIS A 246 13.00 7.71 -11.87
C HIS A 246 12.26 8.97 -12.28
N SER A 247 11.16 9.21 -11.59
CA SER A 247 10.31 10.38 -11.78
C SER A 247 10.78 11.60 -10.98
N THR A 248 10.38 12.78 -11.50
CA THR A 248 10.43 14.03 -10.74
C THR A 248 9.11 14.29 -10.01
N ALA A 249 9.15 14.99 -8.90
CA ALA A 249 7.94 15.41 -8.16
C ALA A 249 6.95 16.17 -9.07
N ALA A 250 7.47 17.02 -9.97
CA ALA A 250 6.67 17.74 -10.95
C ALA A 250 5.95 16.82 -11.94
N ALA A 251 6.63 15.78 -12.44
CA ALA A 251 6.03 14.84 -13.39
C ALA A 251 4.89 14.05 -12.76
N VAL A 252 5.11 13.52 -11.56
CA VAL A 252 4.11 12.77 -10.80
C VAL A 252 2.93 13.67 -10.41
N ALA A 253 3.20 14.87 -9.94
CA ALA A 253 2.18 15.84 -9.55
C ALA A 253 1.28 16.23 -10.73
N ARG A 254 1.85 16.56 -11.90
CA ARG A 254 1.07 16.84 -13.13
C ARG A 254 0.21 15.65 -13.55
N PHE A 255 0.75 14.44 -13.47
CA PHE A 255 -0.02 13.23 -13.76
C PHE A 255 -1.18 13.06 -12.78
N ALA A 256 -0.93 13.18 -11.47
CA ALA A 256 -1.95 13.02 -10.44
C ALA A 256 -3.09 14.04 -10.58
N GLU A 257 -2.77 15.31 -10.92
CA GLU A 257 -3.76 16.34 -11.22
C GLU A 257 -4.62 15.96 -12.43
N ALA A 258 -3.98 15.59 -13.54
CA ALA A 258 -4.68 15.24 -14.78
C ALA A 258 -5.54 13.97 -14.62
N ALA A 259 -5.10 13.00 -13.82
CA ALA A 259 -5.84 11.77 -13.54
C ALA A 259 -6.94 11.95 -12.47
N GLY A 260 -7.04 13.11 -11.84
CA GLY A 260 -8.02 13.39 -10.78
C GLY A 260 -7.79 12.56 -9.51
N VAL A 261 -6.53 12.23 -9.22
CA VAL A 261 -6.16 11.50 -7.99
C VAL A 261 -6.49 12.37 -6.79
N ARG A 262 -7.22 11.82 -5.82
CA ARG A 262 -7.65 12.59 -4.64
C ARG A 262 -6.54 12.80 -3.61
N ASN A 263 -5.76 11.74 -3.35
CA ASN A 263 -4.66 11.76 -2.41
C ASN A 263 -3.39 11.24 -3.08
N LEU A 264 -2.39 12.09 -3.22
CA LEU A 264 -1.06 11.75 -3.72
C LEU A 264 -0.08 11.64 -2.56
N VAL A 265 0.56 10.49 -2.44
CA VAL A 265 1.66 10.27 -1.49
C VAL A 265 2.94 10.10 -2.27
N LEU A 266 3.89 11.00 -2.05
CA LEU A 266 5.23 10.89 -2.62
C LEU A 266 6.15 10.18 -1.63
N THR A 267 6.99 9.28 -2.15
CA THR A 267 7.96 8.48 -1.38
C THR A 267 9.24 8.29 -2.18
N HIS A 268 10.15 7.43 -1.73
CA HIS A 268 11.36 7.06 -2.43
C HIS A 268 12.24 8.27 -2.77
N PHE A 269 12.57 9.05 -1.75
CA PHE A 269 13.33 10.29 -1.93
C PHE A 269 14.83 10.00 -1.99
N SER A 270 15.52 10.60 -2.94
CA SER A 270 16.97 10.53 -3.00
C SER A 270 17.63 11.00 -1.69
N ALA A 271 18.66 10.29 -1.24
CA ALA A 271 19.42 10.61 -0.03
C ALA A 271 20.05 12.03 -0.05
N ARG A 272 20.04 12.70 -1.18
CA ARG A 272 20.54 14.09 -1.33
C ARG A 272 19.64 15.13 -0.67
N TYR A 273 18.33 14.83 -0.49
CA TYR A 273 17.40 15.79 0.11
C TYR A 273 17.57 15.86 1.61
N GLN A 274 17.95 17.04 2.07
CA GLN A 274 18.14 17.31 3.50
C GLN A 274 16.80 17.53 4.19
N HIS A 275 16.72 17.18 5.47
CA HIS A 275 15.59 17.53 6.33
C HIS A 275 15.62 19.03 6.75
N ASP A 276 16.81 19.62 6.81
CA ASP A 276 16.98 21.03 7.11
C ASP A 276 16.64 21.87 5.88
N SER A 277 15.51 22.57 5.89
CA SER A 277 15.03 23.44 4.80
C SER A 277 15.96 24.59 4.46
N ARG A 278 16.93 24.92 5.34
CA ARG A 278 17.97 25.92 5.06
C ARG A 278 19.04 25.42 4.10
N ARG A 279 19.03 24.14 3.77
CA ARG A 279 19.97 23.48 2.86
C ARG A 279 19.23 22.98 1.63
N SER A 280 19.69 23.36 0.44
CA SER A 280 19.16 22.83 -0.82
C SER A 280 20.13 21.81 -1.45
N PRO A 281 19.65 20.72 -2.02
CA PRO A 281 18.23 20.34 -2.10
C PRO A 281 17.71 19.79 -0.77
N SER A 282 16.47 20.15 -0.46
CA SER A 282 15.76 19.72 0.75
C SER A 282 14.46 18.99 0.40
N ILE A 283 13.87 18.35 1.37
CA ILE A 283 12.56 17.71 1.19
C ILE A 283 11.44 18.73 0.94
N ASP A 284 11.63 19.98 1.38
CA ASP A 284 10.69 21.06 1.12
C ASP A 284 10.73 21.52 -0.34
N ASP A 285 11.87 21.35 -1.04
CA ASP A 285 11.94 21.61 -2.49
C ASP A 285 11.07 20.60 -3.27
N VAL A 286 11.06 19.32 -2.85
CA VAL A 286 10.18 18.28 -3.41
C VAL A 286 8.71 18.66 -3.18
N ARG A 287 8.38 19.11 -1.98
CA ARG A 287 7.02 19.54 -1.62
C ARG A 287 6.58 20.73 -2.46
N ALA A 288 7.41 21.75 -2.55
CA ALA A 288 7.11 22.98 -3.29
C ALA A 288 6.89 22.68 -4.78
N GLU A 289 7.75 21.84 -5.37
CA GLU A 289 7.62 21.43 -6.77
C GLU A 289 6.31 20.67 -7.03
N ALA A 290 5.95 19.73 -6.16
CA ALA A 290 4.70 18.98 -6.31
C ALA A 290 3.47 19.89 -6.17
N LEU A 291 3.45 20.77 -5.16
CA LEU A 291 2.34 21.70 -4.93
C LEU A 291 2.14 22.72 -6.06
N ALA A 292 3.18 23.01 -6.84
CA ALA A 292 3.05 23.86 -8.02
C ALA A 292 2.21 23.23 -9.14
N HIS A 293 1.97 21.91 -9.10
CA HIS A 293 1.33 21.14 -10.16
C HIS A 293 0.16 20.26 -9.69
N TYR A 294 -0.10 20.18 -8.40
CA TYR A 294 -1.15 19.32 -7.84
C TYR A 294 -1.93 20.06 -6.75
N SER A 295 -3.25 20.12 -6.94
CA SER A 295 -4.18 20.84 -6.05
C SER A 295 -4.86 19.93 -5.03
N GLY A 296 -4.76 18.61 -5.20
CA GLY A 296 -5.36 17.63 -4.29
C GLY A 296 -4.60 17.47 -2.98
N ARG A 297 -4.91 16.44 -2.22
CA ARG A 297 -4.23 16.14 -0.95
C ARG A 297 -2.84 15.57 -1.21
N LEU A 298 -1.79 16.36 -0.99
CA LEU A 298 -0.39 15.95 -1.08
C LEU A 298 0.16 15.53 0.29
N VAL A 299 0.80 14.35 0.33
CA VAL A 299 1.56 13.85 1.46
C VAL A 299 2.98 13.50 0.99
N LEU A 300 3.99 13.94 1.71
CA LEU A 300 5.34 13.40 1.59
C LEU A 300 5.52 12.36 2.68
N ALA A 301 5.74 11.12 2.29
CA ALA A 301 5.90 10.00 3.21
C ALA A 301 7.06 10.22 4.17
N GLN A 302 6.88 9.79 5.40
CA GLN A 302 7.90 9.79 6.45
C GLN A 302 7.93 8.41 7.08
N ASP A 303 9.12 7.95 7.42
CA ASP A 303 9.29 6.68 8.12
C ASP A 303 8.49 6.66 9.43
N LEU A 304 7.87 5.52 9.68
CA LEU A 304 7.03 5.23 10.84
C LEU A 304 5.73 6.06 10.94
N GLN A 305 5.44 6.87 9.93
CA GLN A 305 4.19 7.62 9.89
C GLN A 305 3.06 6.76 9.29
N ARG A 306 1.96 6.67 10.05
CA ARG A 306 0.72 6.00 9.62
C ARG A 306 -0.29 7.02 9.09
N TYR A 307 -1.01 6.63 8.05
CA TYR A 307 -2.08 7.41 7.44
C TYR A 307 -3.34 6.56 7.29
N HIS A 308 -4.48 7.15 7.63
CA HIS A 308 -5.80 6.53 7.51
C HIS A 308 -6.62 7.20 6.40
N ILE A 309 -7.35 6.41 5.60
CA ILE A 309 -8.36 6.97 4.69
C ILE A 309 -9.67 7.15 5.46
N GLY A 310 -10.03 8.41 5.70
CA GLY A 310 -11.28 8.80 6.34
C GLY A 310 -12.53 8.34 5.58
N ARG A 311 -13.71 8.50 6.18
CA ARG A 311 -14.99 8.18 5.52
C ARG A 311 -15.27 9.06 4.31
N ASP A 312 -14.76 10.27 4.31
CA ASP A 312 -14.83 11.24 3.21
C ASP A 312 -13.84 10.95 2.07
N GLY A 313 -13.01 9.90 2.21
CA GLY A 313 -11.98 9.51 1.26
C GLY A 313 -10.70 10.35 1.33
N ARG A 314 -10.52 11.19 2.35
CA ARG A 314 -9.27 11.93 2.57
C ARG A 314 -8.27 11.08 3.35
N LEU A 315 -7.01 11.22 2.97
CA LEU A 315 -5.90 10.61 3.69
C LEU A 315 -5.43 11.54 4.81
N GLU A 316 -5.47 11.05 6.04
CA GLU A 316 -5.11 11.82 7.24
C GLU A 316 -4.05 11.06 8.06
N PRO A 317 -3.14 11.76 8.77
CA PRO A 317 -2.27 11.10 9.74
C PRO A 317 -3.13 10.34 10.75
N ALA A 318 -2.80 9.07 10.98
CA ALA A 318 -3.36 8.31 12.07
C ALA A 318 -2.52 8.58 13.32
N GLY A 319 -3.17 8.94 14.41
CA GLY A 319 -2.50 9.22 15.69
C GLY A 319 -1.83 7.99 16.28
#